data_b11119f697eb2bd418c0a721b8109d53
#
_entry.id   b11119f697eb2bd418c0a721b8109d53
#
_cell.length_a   1.000
_cell.length_b   1.000
_cell.length_c   1.000
_cell.angle_alpha   90.00
_cell.angle_beta   90.00
_cell.angle_gamma   90.00
#
_symmetry.space_group_name_H-M   'P 1'
#
loop_
_entity.id
_entity.type
_entity.pdbx_description
1 polymer ?
#
loop_
_entity_poly.entity_id
_entity_poly.type
_entity_poly.pdbx_seq_one_letter_code
_entity_poly.pdbx_strand_id
1 'polypeptide(L)'
;MDRNPDFEITASCKGQTPCIFDGDRIAFDISVRNVKDTPINLPLEFIRYGGPYIVLHDNRTQRQLTLPSHMLDGALLSNVTAVAPGQSVSVSGSIDASYLDAWGGEDADVTAMIKLAAPLDGSKQFQSIGTTALRIVGSKAFTGKG
;
A
#
# COMPACT_ATOMS: atom_id res chain seq x y z
N MET A 1 -0.65 17.61 -3.02
CA MET A 1 -1.58 16.53 -3.44
C MET A 1 -0.80 15.27 -3.73
N ASP A 2 -1.26 14.17 -3.17
CA ASP A 2 -0.56 12.89 -3.27
C ASP A 2 -1.00 12.06 -4.48
N ARG A 3 -1.81 12.63 -5.34
CA ARG A 3 -2.34 11.93 -6.50
C ARG A 3 -1.48 12.18 -7.73
N ASN A 4 -1.06 11.12 -8.38
CA ASN A 4 -0.37 11.20 -9.67
C ASN A 4 -1.35 10.80 -10.76
N PRO A 5 -1.65 11.68 -11.73
CA PRO A 5 -2.66 11.39 -12.76
C PRO A 5 -2.22 10.30 -13.75
N ASP A 6 -0.95 9.94 -13.76
CA ASP A 6 -0.43 8.92 -14.68
C ASP A 6 -0.66 7.50 -14.18
N PHE A 7 -1.02 7.33 -12.91
CA PHE A 7 -1.19 6.03 -12.30
C PHE A 7 -2.51 5.92 -11.56
N GLU A 8 -3.05 4.72 -11.55
CA GLU A 8 -4.17 4.34 -10.71
C GLU A 8 -3.70 3.23 -9.78
N ILE A 9 -3.82 3.41 -8.47
CA ILE A 9 -3.42 2.38 -7.53
C ILE A 9 -4.60 1.90 -6.70
N THR A 10 -4.64 0.59 -6.46
CA THR A 10 -5.64 -0.05 -5.62
C THR A 10 -4.95 -1.09 -4.75
N ALA A 11 -5.54 -1.37 -3.59
CA ALA A 11 -5.00 -2.37 -2.67
C ALA A 11 -6.09 -3.34 -2.27
N SER A 12 -5.71 -4.59 -2.08
CA SER A 12 -6.63 -5.63 -1.64
C SER A 12 -5.87 -6.77 -0.97
N CYS A 13 -6.59 -7.56 -0.19
CA CYS A 13 -6.07 -8.81 0.36
C CYS A 13 -6.52 -9.95 -0.53
N LYS A 14 -5.64 -10.40 -1.43
CA LYS A 14 -5.95 -11.46 -2.41
C LYS A 14 -7.22 -11.16 -3.21
N GLY A 15 -7.36 -9.91 -3.64
CA GLY A 15 -8.52 -9.49 -4.42
C GLY A 15 -9.78 -9.18 -3.59
N GLN A 16 -9.69 -9.21 -2.27
CA GLN A 16 -10.83 -8.98 -1.39
C GLN A 16 -10.66 -7.70 -0.58
N THR A 17 -11.76 -7.01 -0.33
CA THR A 17 -11.84 -5.89 0.60
C THR A 17 -13.18 -5.98 1.34
N PRO A 18 -13.21 -5.65 2.65
CA PRO A 18 -12.08 -5.34 3.50
C PRO A 18 -11.20 -6.56 3.77
N CYS A 19 -9.99 -6.33 4.27
CA CYS A 19 -9.16 -7.40 4.78
C CYS A 19 -9.71 -7.86 6.13
N ILE A 20 -9.69 -9.15 6.38
CA ILE A 20 -10.18 -9.70 7.64
C ILE A 20 -8.99 -10.10 8.50
N PHE A 21 -8.92 -9.54 9.70
CA PHE A 21 -7.87 -9.88 10.66
C PHE A 21 -8.36 -10.99 11.60
N ASP A 22 -7.67 -12.11 11.56
CA ASP A 22 -7.98 -13.29 12.37
C ASP A 22 -6.86 -13.67 13.35
N GLY A 23 -5.92 -12.75 13.58
CA GLY A 23 -4.77 -12.97 14.45
C GLY A 23 -3.46 -13.09 13.73
N ASP A 24 -3.49 -13.27 12.43
CA ASP A 24 -2.29 -13.38 11.61
C ASP A 24 -1.95 -12.04 10.93
N ARG A 25 -0.70 -11.94 10.49
CA ARG A 25 -0.25 -10.79 9.72
C ARG A 25 -1.17 -10.56 8.51
N ILE A 26 -1.46 -9.29 8.26
CA ILE A 26 -2.21 -8.92 7.06
C ILE A 26 -1.24 -8.78 5.89
N ALA A 27 -1.42 -9.62 4.87
CA ALA A 27 -0.67 -9.52 3.63
C ALA A 27 -1.61 -8.97 2.55
N PHE A 28 -1.14 -7.97 1.80
CA PHE A 28 -1.94 -7.33 0.77
C PHE A 28 -1.11 -7.05 -0.46
N ASP A 29 -1.80 -6.81 -1.57
CA ASP A 29 -1.17 -6.45 -2.84
C ASP A 29 -1.67 -5.10 -3.29
N ILE A 30 -0.77 -4.30 -3.85
CA ILE A 30 -1.08 -3.02 -4.46
C ILE A 30 -0.92 -3.17 -5.95
N SER A 31 -1.97 -2.86 -6.70
CA SER A 31 -1.93 -2.82 -8.16
C SER A 31 -1.63 -1.40 -8.61
N VAL A 32 -0.61 -1.24 -9.44
CA VAL A 32 -0.22 0.04 -10.03
C VAL A 32 -0.47 -0.05 -11.52
N ARG A 33 -1.42 0.72 -12.02
CA ARG A 33 -1.79 0.71 -13.42
C ARG A 33 -1.36 2.00 -14.10
N ASN A 34 -0.73 1.87 -15.26
CA ASN A 34 -0.42 3.02 -16.11
C ASN A 34 -1.70 3.42 -16.85
N VAL A 35 -2.24 4.59 -16.52
CA VAL A 35 -3.44 5.12 -17.18
C VAL A 35 -3.10 6.22 -18.22
N LYS A 36 -1.81 6.45 -18.43
CA LYS A 36 -1.32 7.34 -19.46
C LYS A 36 -1.38 6.62 -20.82
N ASP A 37 -1.30 7.36 -21.89
CA ASP A 37 -1.35 6.79 -23.25
C ASP A 37 0.04 6.43 -23.80
N THR A 38 1.08 6.59 -22.99
CA THR A 38 2.46 6.24 -23.34
C THR A 38 3.07 5.35 -22.27
N PRO A 39 4.09 4.53 -22.61
CA PRO A 39 4.77 3.72 -21.60
C PRO A 39 5.46 4.58 -20.55
N ILE A 40 5.52 4.07 -19.33
CA ILE A 40 6.20 4.73 -18.21
C ILE A 40 7.29 3.79 -17.69
N ASN A 41 8.50 4.34 -17.51
CA ASN A 41 9.58 3.59 -16.89
C ASN A 41 9.49 3.77 -15.37
N LEU A 42 9.24 2.67 -14.67
CA LEU A 42 9.02 2.67 -13.23
C LEU A 42 10.19 1.94 -12.55
N PRO A 43 10.82 2.54 -11.51
CA PRO A 43 11.87 1.85 -10.77
C PRO A 43 11.24 0.82 -9.82
N LEU A 44 10.69 -0.25 -10.39
CA LEU A 44 9.85 -1.20 -9.68
C LEU A 44 10.60 -1.95 -8.58
N GLU A 45 11.85 -2.35 -8.83
CA GLU A 45 12.64 -3.05 -7.81
C GLU A 45 12.95 -2.15 -6.63
N PHE A 46 13.21 -0.87 -6.88
CA PHE A 46 13.41 0.10 -5.80
C PHE A 46 12.14 0.23 -4.94
N ILE A 47 10.99 0.32 -5.61
CA ILE A 47 9.69 0.45 -4.93
C ILE A 47 9.40 -0.81 -4.12
N ARG A 48 9.63 -1.99 -4.69
CA ARG A 48 9.39 -3.26 -4.01
C ARG A 48 10.31 -3.45 -2.80
N TYR A 49 11.57 -3.06 -2.94
CA TYR A 49 12.53 -3.18 -1.85
C TYR A 49 12.20 -2.26 -0.68
N GLY A 50 11.88 -1.01 -0.98
CA GLY A 50 11.51 -0.04 0.05
C GLY A 50 10.12 -0.27 0.63
N GLY A 51 9.25 -0.91 -0.13
CA GLY A 51 7.88 -1.18 0.28
C GLY A 51 6.99 0.06 0.31
N PRO A 52 5.71 -0.11 0.58
CA PRO A 52 4.78 1.01 0.69
C PRO A 52 4.96 1.76 2.01
N TYR A 53 4.61 3.04 2.01
CA TYR A 53 4.48 3.84 3.23
C TYR A 53 3.06 3.66 3.76
N ILE A 54 2.93 3.31 5.03
CA ILE A 54 1.64 2.96 5.61
C ILE A 54 1.40 3.79 6.87
N VAL A 55 0.23 4.43 6.94
CA VAL A 55 -0.29 5.05 8.15
C VAL A 55 -1.56 4.32 8.52
N LEU A 56 -1.59 3.73 9.70
CA LEU A 56 -2.78 3.08 10.23
C LEU A 56 -3.66 4.10 10.95
N HIS A 57 -4.95 4.02 10.70
CA HIS A 57 -5.94 4.87 11.35
C HIS A 57 -6.96 3.98 12.03
N ASP A 58 -7.08 4.10 13.35
CA ASP A 58 -8.10 3.37 14.11
C ASP A 58 -9.43 4.10 13.95
N ASN A 59 -10.37 3.50 13.26
CA ASN A 59 -11.66 4.12 12.97
C ASN A 59 -12.54 4.29 14.23
N ARG A 60 -12.20 3.59 15.30
CA ARG A 60 -12.97 3.63 16.54
C ARG A 60 -12.51 4.75 17.47
N THR A 61 -11.22 5.00 17.56
CA THR A 61 -10.63 5.97 18.49
C THR A 61 -10.05 7.19 17.80
N GLN A 62 -9.93 7.16 16.47
CA GLN A 62 -9.30 8.19 15.64
C GLN A 62 -7.80 8.33 15.88
N ARG A 63 -7.16 7.32 16.45
CA ARG A 63 -5.71 7.28 16.62
C ARG A 63 -5.04 6.94 15.30
N GLN A 64 -3.84 7.45 15.13
CA GLN A 64 -3.03 7.16 13.94
C GLN A 64 -1.66 6.66 14.35
N LEU A 65 -1.10 5.79 13.52
CA LEU A 65 0.25 5.26 13.71
C LEU A 65 0.92 5.12 12.35
N THR A 66 2.07 5.75 12.21
CA THR A 66 2.89 5.61 11.01
C THR A 66 3.79 4.39 11.20
N LEU A 67 3.70 3.43 10.29
CA LEU A 67 4.53 2.23 10.37
C LEU A 67 5.97 2.56 9.92
N PRO A 68 6.98 1.86 10.48
CA PRO A 68 8.36 2.04 10.05
C PRO A 68 8.51 1.71 8.57
N SER A 69 9.28 2.52 7.86
CA SER A 69 9.60 2.25 6.46
C SER A 69 10.86 1.42 6.38
N HIS A 70 11.01 0.68 5.28
CA HIS A 70 12.22 -0.08 5.02
C HIS A 70 13.35 0.83 4.57
N MET A 71 14.58 0.34 4.73
CA MET A 71 15.75 1.04 4.22
C MET A 71 15.68 1.08 2.69
N LEU A 72 16.04 2.22 2.11
CA LEU A 72 16.04 2.38 0.66
C LEU A 72 17.41 2.01 0.09
N ASP A 73 17.42 1.44 -1.11
CA ASP A 73 18.64 1.09 -1.83
C ASP A 73 18.65 1.82 -3.16
N GLY A 74 19.42 2.92 -3.23
CA GLY A 74 19.50 3.75 -4.44
C GLY A 74 20.10 3.04 -5.65
N ALA A 75 20.85 1.95 -5.43
CA ALA A 75 21.40 1.17 -6.56
C ALA A 75 20.28 0.53 -7.39
N LEU A 76 19.13 0.29 -6.81
CA LEU A 76 17.98 -0.30 -7.52
C LEU A 76 17.25 0.70 -8.43
N LEU A 77 17.56 1.99 -8.33
CA LEU A 77 16.92 3.00 -9.19
C LEU A 77 17.22 2.81 -10.68
N SER A 78 18.33 2.15 -11.01
CA SER A 78 18.67 1.86 -12.39
C SER A 78 17.88 0.68 -12.96
N ASN A 79 17.23 -0.11 -12.11
CA ASN A 79 16.46 -1.27 -12.53
C ASN A 79 15.02 -0.86 -12.81
N VAL A 80 14.78 -0.31 -13.99
CA VAL A 80 13.46 0.19 -14.35
C VAL A 80 12.68 -0.87 -15.12
N THR A 81 11.36 -0.83 -14.97
CA THR A 81 10.43 -1.67 -15.70
C THR A 81 9.55 -0.79 -16.54
N ALA A 82 9.48 -1.07 -17.84
CA ALA A 82 8.57 -0.35 -18.73
C ALA A 82 7.16 -0.87 -18.54
N VAL A 83 6.25 0.02 -18.17
CA VAL A 83 4.84 -0.31 -17.96
C VAL A 83 4.05 0.29 -19.11
N ALA A 84 3.48 -0.57 -19.95
CA ALA A 84 2.73 -0.15 -21.13
C ALA A 84 1.41 0.50 -20.73
N PRO A 85 0.81 1.35 -21.60
CA PRO A 85 -0.52 1.91 -21.31
C PRO A 85 -1.53 0.82 -21.00
N GLY A 86 -2.25 0.99 -19.90
CA GLY A 86 -3.25 0.01 -19.43
C GLY A 86 -2.67 -1.19 -18.70
N GLN A 87 -1.35 -1.34 -18.69
CA GLN A 87 -0.70 -2.44 -17.97
C GLN A 87 -0.62 -2.16 -16.49
N SER A 88 -0.74 -3.21 -15.69
CA SER A 88 -0.61 -3.12 -14.23
C SER A 88 0.59 -3.93 -13.76
N VAL A 89 1.23 -3.45 -12.70
CA VAL A 89 2.24 -4.19 -11.95
C VAL A 89 1.83 -4.23 -10.49
N SER A 90 2.37 -5.16 -9.72
CA SER A 90 1.98 -5.29 -8.32
C SER A 90 3.14 -5.07 -7.37
N VAL A 91 2.82 -4.51 -6.21
CA VAL A 91 3.74 -4.32 -5.08
C VAL A 91 3.07 -4.91 -3.86
N SER A 92 3.73 -5.84 -3.18
CA SER A 92 3.18 -6.46 -2.00
C SER A 92 3.56 -5.71 -0.74
N GLY A 93 2.70 -5.77 0.27
CA GLY A 93 2.97 -5.22 1.59
C GLY A 93 2.38 -6.10 2.66
N SER A 94 2.74 -5.82 3.91
CA SER A 94 2.18 -6.53 5.04
C SER A 94 2.13 -5.64 6.28
N ILE A 95 1.23 -5.99 7.19
CA ILE A 95 1.06 -5.30 8.47
C ILE A 95 1.13 -6.37 9.56
N ASP A 96 2.05 -6.20 10.52
CA ASP A 96 2.19 -7.15 11.61
C ASP A 96 0.95 -7.22 12.47
N ALA A 97 0.65 -8.42 12.95
CA ALA A 97 -0.50 -8.66 13.82
C ALA A 97 -0.46 -7.80 15.08
N SER A 98 0.72 -7.51 15.61
CA SER A 98 0.86 -6.73 16.85
C SER A 98 0.22 -5.34 16.77
N TYR A 99 0.23 -4.71 15.60
CA TYR A 99 -0.41 -3.40 15.44
C TYR A 99 -1.93 -3.49 15.57
N LEU A 100 -2.51 -4.56 15.04
CA LEU A 100 -3.95 -4.76 15.10
C LEU A 100 -4.39 -5.27 16.47
N ASP A 101 -3.56 -6.10 17.11
CA ASP A 101 -3.82 -6.56 18.47
C ASP A 101 -3.89 -5.39 19.45
N ALA A 102 -3.05 -4.38 19.26
CA ALA A 102 -3.04 -3.19 20.10
C ALA A 102 -4.31 -2.35 19.95
N TRP A 103 -5.03 -2.49 18.84
CA TRP A 103 -6.21 -1.68 18.54
C TRP A 103 -7.50 -2.51 18.46
N GLY A 104 -7.57 -3.58 19.21
CA GLY A 104 -8.79 -4.36 19.35
C GLY A 104 -8.72 -5.78 18.82
N GLY A 105 -7.64 -6.16 18.15
CA GLY A 105 -7.49 -7.52 17.66
C GLY A 105 -8.64 -7.92 16.73
N GLU A 106 -9.33 -9.00 17.10
CA GLU A 106 -10.45 -9.49 16.30
C GLU A 106 -11.68 -8.57 16.28
N ASP A 107 -11.67 -7.53 17.11
CA ASP A 107 -12.69 -6.48 17.13
C ASP A 107 -12.22 -5.19 16.45
N ALA A 108 -11.06 -5.19 15.84
CA ALA A 108 -10.46 -4.00 15.24
C ALA A 108 -11.23 -3.50 14.02
N ASP A 109 -11.19 -2.20 13.81
CA ASP A 109 -11.68 -1.55 12.59
C ASP A 109 -10.68 -0.46 12.23
N VAL A 110 -9.82 -0.74 11.27
CA VAL A 110 -8.66 0.06 10.94
C VAL A 110 -8.64 0.36 9.45
N THR A 111 -8.24 1.57 9.11
CA THR A 111 -7.96 1.93 7.72
C THR A 111 -6.46 2.13 7.54
N ALA A 112 -5.86 1.39 6.62
CA ALA A 112 -4.48 1.59 6.24
C ALA A 112 -4.44 2.58 5.08
N MET A 113 -3.79 3.73 5.30
CA MET A 113 -3.52 4.70 4.24
C MET A 113 -2.18 4.33 3.64
N ILE A 114 -2.19 3.94 2.38
CA ILE A 114 -1.03 3.37 1.71
C ILE A 114 -0.56 4.32 0.62
N LYS A 115 0.74 4.63 0.61
CA LYS A 115 1.33 5.51 -0.38
C LYS A 115 2.53 4.83 -1.02
N LEU A 116 2.64 4.96 -2.33
CA LEU A 116 3.83 4.61 -3.08
C LEU A 116 4.48 5.88 -3.60
N ALA A 117 5.80 5.96 -3.45
CA ALA A 117 6.57 7.09 -3.93
C ALA A 117 7.97 6.63 -4.31
N ALA A 118 8.54 7.27 -5.32
CA ALA A 118 9.89 6.98 -5.78
C ALA A 118 10.38 8.13 -6.66
N PRO A 119 11.69 8.25 -6.87
CA PRO A 119 12.22 9.13 -7.92
C PRO A 119 11.77 8.59 -9.29
N LEU A 120 11.22 9.47 -10.11
CA LEU A 120 10.72 9.11 -11.46
C LEU A 120 11.47 9.95 -12.51
N ASP A 121 11.59 9.39 -13.72
CA ASP A 121 12.13 10.08 -14.90
C ASP A 121 13.52 10.69 -14.67
N GLY A 122 14.39 9.96 -13.95
CA GLY A 122 15.74 10.42 -13.66
C GLY A 122 15.83 11.51 -12.61
N SER A 123 14.73 11.91 -12.01
CA SER A 123 14.71 12.88 -10.92
C SER A 123 15.35 12.27 -9.67
N LYS A 124 15.98 13.12 -8.87
CA LYS A 124 16.47 12.72 -7.54
C LYS A 124 15.43 12.92 -6.45
N GLN A 125 14.34 13.60 -6.76
CA GLN A 125 13.29 13.88 -5.81
C GLN A 125 12.21 12.82 -5.88
N PHE A 126 11.71 12.43 -4.69
CA PHE A 126 10.60 11.51 -4.61
C PHE A 126 9.32 12.17 -5.11
N GLN A 127 8.61 11.44 -5.94
CA GLN A 127 7.30 11.84 -6.43
C GLN A 127 6.28 10.79 -5.99
N SER A 128 5.08 11.22 -5.67
CA SER A 128 4.01 10.31 -5.34
C SER A 128 3.60 9.55 -6.60
N ILE A 129 3.52 8.22 -6.49
CA ILE A 129 2.92 7.38 -7.52
C ILE A 129 1.42 7.31 -7.29
N GLY A 130 1.02 7.30 -6.03
CA GLY A 130 -0.38 7.34 -5.66
C GLY A 130 -0.60 6.95 -4.22
N THR A 131 -1.83 7.17 -3.75
CA THR A 131 -2.28 6.75 -2.44
C THR A 131 -3.56 5.95 -2.58
N THR A 132 -3.77 5.02 -1.66
CA THR A 132 -5.02 4.25 -1.60
C THR A 132 -5.31 3.91 -0.14
N ALA A 133 -6.55 3.59 0.16
CA ALA A 133 -6.98 3.18 1.49
C ALA A 133 -7.38 1.72 1.46
N LEU A 134 -7.00 0.99 2.50
CA LEU A 134 -7.36 -0.42 2.65
C LEU A 134 -7.97 -0.60 4.03
N ARG A 135 -9.23 -1.01 4.06
CA ARG A 135 -9.91 -1.25 5.34
C ARG A 135 -9.57 -2.64 5.85
N ILE A 136 -9.29 -2.73 7.14
CA ILE A 136 -8.98 -3.98 7.84
C ILE A 136 -9.96 -4.11 9.01
N VAL A 137 -10.71 -5.19 9.03
CA VAL A 137 -11.73 -5.43 10.05
C VAL A 137 -11.41 -6.74 10.75
N GLY A 138 -11.45 -6.74 12.08
CA GLY A 138 -11.27 -7.96 12.84
C GLY A 138 -12.39 -8.96 12.55
N SER A 139 -12.07 -10.24 12.65
CA SER A 139 -13.01 -11.30 12.28
C SER A 139 -14.29 -11.25 13.11
N LYS A 140 -14.21 -10.90 14.38
CA LYS A 140 -15.39 -10.75 15.24
C LYS A 140 -16.20 -9.51 14.90
N ALA A 141 -15.52 -8.39 14.61
CA ALA A 141 -16.21 -7.17 14.22
C ALA A 141 -16.95 -7.35 12.91
N PHE A 142 -16.38 -8.10 11.98
CA PHE A 142 -17.00 -8.35 10.68
C PHE A 142 -18.23 -9.23 10.80
N THR A 143 -18.14 -10.33 11.56
CA THR A 143 -19.25 -11.28 11.70
C THR A 143 -20.29 -10.81 12.70
N GLY A 144 -19.89 -10.00 13.70
CA GLY A 144 -20.78 -9.52 14.75
C GLY A 144 -21.84 -8.54 14.29
N LYS A 145 -21.81 -8.13 13.03
CA LYS A 145 -22.82 -7.26 12.45
C LYS A 145 -23.96 -8.03 11.81
N GLY A 146 -23.88 -9.30 11.90
CA GLY A 146 -24.77 -10.30 11.34
C GLY A 146 -26.12 -9.93 10.98
#